data_29f2ea01a46af53671c5c0f266446220
#
_entry.id   29f2ea01a46af53671c5c0f266446220
#
_cell.length_a   1.000
_cell.length_b   1.000
_cell.length_c   1.000
_cell.angle_alpha   90.00
_cell.angle_beta   90.00
_cell.angle_gamma   90.00
#
_symmetry.space_group_name_H-M   'P 1'
#
loop_
_entity.id
_entity.type
_entity.pdbx_description
1 polymer ?
#
loop_
_entity_poly.entity_id
_entity_poly.type
_entity_poly.pdbx_seq_one_letter_code
_entity_poly.pdbx_strand_id
1 'polypeptide(L)'
;MWSSEVPVRRARCGVALAVLTALGGCGFHLQGRLNLPPVLATAYIEPADAQSDFYLGLRAALRANGTQLLDAPSAQAAQIHILSDSTAEGVLTVSASNVQTSYQLNYTVRVAVSIGAQELMPAEMHVLSREYSFDSRKLLAKEHEREVLSEALAGDLVTLVMRRLSAL
;
A
#
# COMPACT_ATOMS: atom_id res chain seq x y z
N MET A 1 -37.51 29.28 -57.57
CA MET A 1 -37.18 27.98 -56.98
C MET A 1 -35.87 28.14 -56.26
N TRP A 2 -35.93 28.31 -54.94
CA TRP A 2 -34.76 28.53 -54.12
C TRP A 2 -34.66 27.36 -53.15
N SER A 3 -33.67 26.54 -53.36
CA SER A 3 -33.40 25.34 -52.52
C SER A 3 -32.63 25.77 -51.30
N SER A 4 -33.27 25.62 -50.16
CA SER A 4 -32.68 25.79 -48.81
C SER A 4 -32.01 24.50 -48.41
N GLU A 5 -30.72 24.40 -48.68
CA GLU A 5 -29.87 23.36 -48.11
C GLU A 5 -28.81 23.99 -47.20
N VAL A 6 -29.05 24.13 -45.91
CA VAL A 6 -28.04 24.09 -44.85
C VAL A 6 -28.76 24.15 -43.48
N PRO A 7 -28.95 23.04 -42.76
CA PRO A 7 -28.57 23.10 -41.36
C PRO A 7 -27.95 21.81 -40.78
N VAL A 8 -27.84 20.73 -41.56
CA VAL A 8 -27.40 19.41 -40.98
C VAL A 8 -25.92 19.39 -40.57
N ARG A 9 -25.07 20.15 -41.21
CA ARG A 9 -23.63 20.18 -40.88
C ARG A 9 -23.32 20.87 -39.54
N ARG A 10 -24.07 21.90 -39.17
CA ARG A 10 -23.90 22.66 -37.91
C ARG A 10 -24.39 21.84 -36.70
N ALA A 11 -25.42 21.07 -36.85
CA ALA A 11 -25.91 20.18 -35.80
C ALA A 11 -24.97 19.02 -35.47
N ARG A 12 -24.26 18.47 -36.47
CA ARG A 12 -23.26 17.41 -36.29
C ARG A 12 -22.02 17.89 -35.54
N CYS A 13 -21.55 19.13 -35.79
CA CYS A 13 -20.42 19.69 -35.02
C CYS A 13 -20.79 19.97 -33.57
N GLY A 14 -22.00 20.39 -33.27
CA GLY A 14 -22.48 20.64 -31.90
C GLY A 14 -22.57 19.37 -31.07
N VAL A 15 -23.06 18.28 -31.65
CA VAL A 15 -23.15 16.97 -30.98
C VAL A 15 -21.76 16.37 -30.72
N ALA A 16 -20.85 16.48 -31.69
CA ALA A 16 -19.47 16.00 -31.50
C ALA A 16 -18.74 16.75 -30.39
N LEU A 17 -18.90 18.06 -30.28
CA LEU A 17 -18.30 18.88 -29.23
C LEU A 17 -18.90 18.56 -27.84
N ALA A 18 -20.21 18.31 -27.74
CA ALA A 18 -20.88 17.93 -26.51
C ALA A 18 -20.46 16.53 -26.03
N VAL A 19 -20.18 15.58 -26.92
CA VAL A 19 -19.66 14.26 -26.58
C VAL A 19 -18.22 14.33 -26.09
N LEU A 20 -17.37 15.18 -26.69
CA LEU A 20 -15.98 15.37 -26.20
C LEU A 20 -15.91 15.99 -24.80
N THR A 21 -16.82 16.90 -24.46
CA THR A 21 -16.86 17.49 -23.11
C THR A 21 -17.41 16.52 -22.06
N ALA A 22 -18.26 15.58 -22.43
CA ALA A 22 -18.77 14.54 -21.51
C ALA A 22 -17.72 13.47 -21.16
N LEU A 23 -16.73 13.21 -22.01
CA LEU A 23 -15.64 12.27 -21.73
C LEU A 23 -14.55 12.84 -20.80
N GLY A 24 -14.47 14.16 -20.65
CA GLY A 24 -13.51 14.80 -19.71
C GLY A 24 -13.92 14.74 -18.24
N GLY A 25 -15.13 14.25 -17.92
CA GLY A 25 -15.69 14.20 -16.58
C GLY A 25 -15.45 12.91 -15.80
N CYS A 26 -14.67 11.95 -16.32
CA CYS A 26 -14.20 10.83 -15.50
C CYS A 26 -13.19 11.35 -14.49
N GLY A 27 -13.67 11.65 -13.29
CA GLY A 27 -12.87 12.09 -12.13
C GLY A 27 -11.92 11.01 -11.64
N PHE A 28 -10.98 10.55 -12.48
CA PHE A 28 -9.81 9.84 -12.04
C PHE A 28 -8.94 10.83 -11.24
N HIS A 29 -9.23 10.95 -9.96
CA HIS A 29 -8.26 11.52 -9.04
C HIS A 29 -7.14 10.49 -8.92
N LEU A 30 -6.01 10.78 -9.57
CA LEU A 30 -4.75 10.14 -9.25
C LEU A 30 -4.60 10.28 -7.73
N GLN A 31 -4.53 9.14 -7.02
CA GLN A 31 -4.43 9.13 -5.55
C GLN A 31 -3.16 9.90 -5.19
N GLY A 32 -3.32 11.17 -4.83
CA GLY A 32 -2.23 12.11 -4.56
C GLY A 32 -1.47 11.69 -3.30
N ARG A 33 -0.38 12.40 -3.04
CA ARG A 33 0.41 12.24 -1.81
C ARG A 33 -0.52 12.30 -0.59
N LEU A 34 -0.31 11.40 0.34
CA LEU A 34 -0.97 11.46 1.64
C LEU A 34 -0.50 12.73 2.36
N ASN A 35 -1.43 13.53 2.88
CA ASN A 35 -1.08 14.66 3.72
C ASN A 35 -0.68 14.12 5.10
N LEU A 36 0.64 13.99 5.31
CA LEU A 36 1.16 13.64 6.62
C LEU A 36 1.13 14.85 7.55
N PRO A 37 0.83 14.68 8.84
CA PRO A 37 0.85 15.77 9.80
C PRO A 37 2.26 16.35 9.94
N PRO A 38 2.39 17.65 10.28
CA PRO A 38 3.68 18.34 10.39
C PRO A 38 4.68 17.67 11.34
N VAL A 39 4.19 16.95 12.34
CA VAL A 39 5.04 16.19 13.28
C VAL A 39 5.86 15.11 12.59
N LEU A 40 5.41 14.59 11.44
CA LEU A 40 6.12 13.62 10.61
C LEU A 40 6.98 14.26 9.51
N ALA A 41 7.12 15.60 9.48
CA ALA A 41 7.98 16.27 8.50
C ALA A 41 9.44 15.79 8.60
N THR A 42 9.89 15.48 9.82
CA THR A 42 11.19 14.86 10.10
C THR A 42 10.96 13.64 10.97
N ALA A 43 11.47 12.48 10.56
CA ALA A 43 11.27 11.22 11.27
C ALA A 43 12.52 10.34 11.24
N TYR A 44 12.65 9.49 12.25
CA TYR A 44 13.58 8.38 12.31
C TYR A 44 12.77 7.09 12.36
N ILE A 45 13.20 6.05 11.65
CA ILE A 45 12.58 4.73 11.70
C ILE A 45 13.56 3.79 12.41
N GLU A 46 13.12 3.22 13.52
CA GLU A 46 13.80 2.14 14.19
C GLU A 46 13.27 0.79 13.68
N PRO A 47 14.01 0.05 12.86
CA PRO A 47 13.56 -1.19 12.28
C PRO A 47 13.69 -2.37 13.23
N ALA A 48 12.75 -3.33 13.19
CA ALA A 48 12.96 -4.67 13.74
C ALA A 48 13.93 -5.48 12.84
N ASP A 49 13.73 -5.33 11.51
CA ASP A 49 14.62 -5.84 10.46
C ASP A 49 14.83 -4.76 9.39
N ALA A 50 16.07 -4.32 9.21
CA ALA A 50 16.43 -3.27 8.25
C ALA A 50 16.39 -3.72 6.77
N GLN A 51 16.22 -5.00 6.52
CA GLN A 51 16.14 -5.57 5.16
C GLN A 51 14.75 -6.05 4.79
N SER A 52 13.76 -5.95 5.70
CA SER A 52 12.40 -6.37 5.42
C SER A 52 11.73 -5.52 4.34
N ASP A 53 10.86 -6.13 3.56
CA ASP A 53 10.08 -5.46 2.51
C ASP A 53 9.21 -4.34 3.09
N PHE A 54 8.63 -4.57 4.29
CA PHE A 54 7.83 -3.58 4.98
C PHE A 54 8.65 -2.34 5.38
N TYR A 55 9.84 -2.53 6.01
CA TYR A 55 10.70 -1.40 6.37
C TYR A 55 11.16 -0.60 5.16
N LEU A 56 11.62 -1.28 4.11
CA LEU A 56 12.08 -0.64 2.87
C LEU A 56 10.93 0.11 2.19
N GLY A 57 9.76 -0.50 2.12
CA GLY A 57 8.54 0.10 1.57
C GLY A 57 8.06 1.30 2.38
N LEU A 58 8.01 1.22 3.72
CA LEU A 58 7.60 2.32 4.58
C LEU A 58 8.57 3.52 4.45
N ARG A 59 9.86 3.24 4.40
CA ARG A 59 10.91 4.25 4.20
C ARG A 59 10.75 4.97 2.87
N ALA A 60 10.47 4.24 1.79
CA ALA A 60 10.22 4.79 0.47
C ALA A 60 8.91 5.62 0.45
N ALA A 61 7.84 5.13 1.06
CA ALA A 61 6.55 5.80 1.14
C ALA A 61 6.62 7.13 1.92
N LEU A 62 7.30 7.16 3.06
CA LEU A 62 7.50 8.38 3.85
C LEU A 62 8.27 9.44 3.05
N ARG A 63 9.38 9.07 2.39
CA ARG A 63 10.15 9.98 1.52
C ARG A 63 9.30 10.52 0.36
N ALA A 64 8.54 9.67 -0.30
CA ALA A 64 7.66 10.06 -1.39
C ALA A 64 6.58 11.06 -0.96
N ASN A 65 6.18 11.02 0.31
CA ASN A 65 5.21 11.94 0.91
C ASN A 65 5.86 13.17 1.60
N GLY A 66 7.17 13.36 1.43
CA GLY A 66 7.88 14.58 1.85
C GLY A 66 8.50 14.52 3.24
N THR A 67 8.49 13.37 3.92
CA THR A 67 9.19 13.18 5.20
C THR A 67 10.71 13.16 4.99
N GLN A 68 11.43 14.00 5.74
CA GLN A 68 12.88 13.92 5.85
C GLN A 68 13.26 12.81 6.84
N LEU A 69 13.84 11.73 6.35
CA LEU A 69 14.28 10.64 7.20
C LEU A 69 15.71 10.88 7.72
N LEU A 70 15.85 10.74 9.04
CA LEU A 70 17.13 10.80 9.73
C LEU A 70 17.77 9.41 9.79
N ASP A 71 19.12 9.39 9.85
CA ASP A 71 19.90 8.17 10.02
C ASP A 71 20.12 7.79 11.51
N ALA A 72 19.76 8.71 12.42
CA ALA A 72 19.85 8.49 13.86
C ALA A 72 18.66 9.12 14.59
N PRO A 73 18.25 8.59 15.77
CA PRO A 73 17.15 9.14 16.55
C PRO A 73 17.46 10.56 17.03
N SER A 74 16.42 11.41 17.06
CA SER A 74 16.48 12.77 17.58
C SER A 74 15.27 13.06 18.44
N ALA A 75 15.44 13.77 19.54
CA ALA A 75 14.34 14.13 20.44
C ALA A 75 13.30 15.09 19.81
N GLN A 76 13.68 15.80 18.74
CA GLN A 76 12.81 16.72 18.02
C GLN A 76 12.14 16.10 16.80
N ALA A 77 12.53 14.88 16.40
CA ALA A 77 11.97 14.17 15.27
C ALA A 77 11.02 13.06 15.74
N ALA A 78 10.00 12.77 14.95
CA ALA A 78 9.16 11.62 15.21
C ALA A 78 9.97 10.34 15.11
N GLN A 79 9.78 9.43 16.06
CA GLN A 79 10.41 8.11 16.07
C GLN A 79 9.35 7.07 15.78
N ILE A 80 9.50 6.38 14.66
CA ILE A 80 8.62 5.30 14.23
C ILE A 80 9.32 3.99 14.59
N HIS A 81 8.79 3.31 15.60
CA HIS A 81 9.35 2.05 16.09
C HIS A 81 8.63 0.88 15.43
N ILE A 82 9.35 0.10 14.63
CA ILE A 82 8.86 -1.19 14.14
C ILE A 82 9.28 -2.25 15.16
N LEU A 83 8.34 -2.60 16.04
CA LEU A 83 8.59 -3.50 17.17
C LEU A 83 8.62 -4.97 16.76
N SER A 84 7.88 -5.34 15.71
CA SER A 84 7.93 -6.65 15.09
C SER A 84 7.57 -6.55 13.62
N ASP A 85 8.18 -7.42 12.83
CA ASP A 85 8.03 -7.56 11.39
C ASP A 85 8.28 -9.02 11.04
N SER A 86 7.22 -9.75 10.67
CA SER A 86 7.32 -11.20 10.50
C SER A 86 6.25 -11.75 9.57
N THR A 87 6.60 -12.81 8.85
CA THR A 87 5.68 -13.63 8.07
C THR A 87 5.53 -15.02 8.69
N ALA A 88 4.33 -15.57 8.65
CA ALA A 88 4.02 -16.92 9.08
C ALA A 88 3.13 -17.61 8.05
N GLU A 89 3.44 -18.86 7.75
CA GLU A 89 2.64 -19.71 6.85
C GLU A 89 1.87 -20.75 7.67
N GLY A 90 0.58 -20.88 7.38
CA GLY A 90 -0.29 -21.91 7.96
C GLY A 90 -0.91 -22.76 6.86
N VAL A 91 -1.16 -24.04 7.15
CA VAL A 91 -1.90 -24.96 6.27
C VAL A 91 -3.39 -24.77 6.49
N LEU A 92 -4.14 -24.50 5.41
CA LEU A 92 -5.60 -24.34 5.48
C LEU A 92 -6.33 -25.64 5.16
N THR A 93 -5.90 -26.33 4.08
CA THR A 93 -6.58 -27.55 3.64
C THR A 93 -5.59 -28.65 3.28
N VAL A 94 -6.04 -29.88 3.51
CA VAL A 94 -5.39 -31.11 3.05
C VAL A 94 -6.35 -31.89 2.16
N SER A 95 -5.85 -32.53 1.12
CA SER A 95 -6.65 -33.43 0.27
C SER A 95 -7.05 -34.71 1.00
N ALA A 96 -7.95 -35.48 0.40
CA ALA A 96 -8.32 -36.81 0.90
C ALA A 96 -7.13 -37.80 1.01
N SER A 97 -6.05 -37.54 0.24
CA SER A 97 -4.78 -38.29 0.30
C SER A 97 -3.77 -37.69 1.28
N ASN A 98 -4.21 -36.82 2.22
CA ASN A 98 -3.38 -36.15 3.22
C ASN A 98 -2.26 -35.28 2.62
N VAL A 99 -2.48 -34.73 1.41
CA VAL A 99 -1.56 -33.78 0.77
C VAL A 99 -2.07 -32.38 1.02
N GLN A 100 -1.20 -31.48 1.49
CA GLN A 100 -1.50 -30.07 1.71
C GLN A 100 -1.77 -29.38 0.36
N THR A 101 -2.91 -28.72 0.23
CA THR A 101 -3.37 -28.13 -1.05
C THR A 101 -3.58 -26.63 -0.98
N SER A 102 -3.83 -26.07 0.21
CA SER A 102 -3.97 -24.62 0.41
C SER A 102 -3.22 -24.15 1.64
N TYR A 103 -2.64 -22.99 1.53
CA TYR A 103 -1.85 -22.33 2.56
C TYR A 103 -2.36 -20.91 2.79
N GLN A 104 -2.14 -20.41 3.98
CA GLN A 104 -2.37 -19.01 4.33
C GLN A 104 -1.03 -18.38 4.72
N LEU A 105 -0.66 -17.31 4.02
CA LEU A 105 0.46 -16.47 4.40
C LEU A 105 -0.06 -15.29 5.20
N ASN A 106 0.41 -15.13 6.44
CA ASN A 106 0.13 -14.01 7.32
C ASN A 106 1.36 -13.12 7.42
N TYR A 107 1.21 -11.83 7.17
CA TYR A 107 2.24 -10.84 7.43
C TYR A 107 1.80 -9.97 8.60
N THR A 108 2.64 -9.88 9.63
CA THR A 108 2.34 -9.15 10.88
C THR A 108 3.40 -8.09 11.12
N VAL A 109 2.97 -6.85 11.34
CA VAL A 109 3.84 -5.76 11.80
C VAL A 109 3.25 -5.14 13.05
N ARG A 110 4.12 -4.69 13.95
CA ARG A 110 3.73 -3.92 15.13
C ARG A 110 4.50 -2.62 15.15
N VAL A 111 3.76 -1.50 15.11
CA VAL A 111 4.34 -0.17 14.96
C VAL A 111 3.86 0.74 16.08
N ALA A 112 4.77 1.55 16.62
CA ALA A 112 4.48 2.64 17.56
C ALA A 112 5.12 3.93 17.06
N VAL A 113 4.61 5.10 17.47
CA VAL A 113 5.19 6.40 17.13
C VAL A 113 5.30 7.27 18.37
N SER A 114 6.45 7.89 18.56
CA SER A 114 6.72 8.83 19.65
C SER A 114 7.50 10.05 19.17
N ILE A 115 7.52 11.10 19.96
CA ILE A 115 8.44 12.23 19.81
C ILE A 115 8.97 12.61 21.20
N GLY A 116 10.28 12.49 21.40
CA GLY A 116 10.85 12.60 22.73
C GLY A 116 10.19 11.62 23.72
N ALA A 117 9.58 12.13 24.78
CA ALA A 117 8.85 11.34 25.77
C ALA A 117 7.33 11.22 25.51
N GLN A 118 6.83 11.85 24.45
CA GLN A 118 5.41 11.84 24.12
C GLN A 118 5.10 10.69 23.15
N GLU A 119 4.16 9.83 23.55
CA GLU A 119 3.58 8.83 22.67
C GLU A 119 2.53 9.49 21.76
N LEU A 120 2.70 9.38 20.43
CA LEU A 120 1.77 9.87 19.42
C LEU A 120 0.83 8.76 18.96
N MET A 121 1.34 7.54 18.87
CA MET A 121 0.61 6.33 18.53
C MET A 121 1.10 5.18 19.38
N PRO A 122 0.23 4.56 20.19
CA PRO A 122 0.61 3.37 20.94
C PRO A 122 0.96 2.22 20.00
N ALA A 123 1.60 1.18 20.53
CA ALA A 123 1.98 0.02 19.75
C ALA A 123 0.75 -0.70 19.19
N GLU A 124 0.49 -0.49 17.90
CA GLU A 124 -0.61 -1.11 17.16
C GLU A 124 -0.08 -2.29 16.32
N MET A 125 -0.81 -3.39 16.34
CA MET A 125 -0.51 -4.57 15.53
C MET A 125 -1.41 -4.60 14.31
N HIS A 126 -0.80 -4.75 13.12
CA HIS A 126 -1.48 -4.89 11.86
C HIS A 126 -1.14 -6.24 11.25
N VAL A 127 -2.16 -6.97 10.81
CA VAL A 127 -2.03 -8.29 10.21
C VAL A 127 -2.78 -8.31 8.90
N LEU A 128 -2.13 -8.73 7.83
CA LEU A 128 -2.77 -9.04 6.56
C LEU A 128 -2.47 -10.49 6.19
N SER A 129 -3.44 -11.11 5.51
CA SER A 129 -3.36 -12.51 5.13
C SER A 129 -3.73 -12.70 3.67
N ARG A 130 -3.05 -13.64 3.02
CA ARG A 130 -3.42 -14.13 1.68
C ARG A 130 -3.40 -15.64 1.65
N GLU A 131 -4.41 -16.19 0.98
CA GLU A 131 -4.46 -17.62 0.69
C GLU A 131 -3.83 -17.89 -0.66
N TYR A 132 -3.15 -19.02 -0.77
CA TYR A 132 -2.63 -19.52 -2.01
C TYR A 132 -2.71 -21.06 -2.06
N SER A 133 -2.89 -21.60 -3.25
CA SER A 133 -2.96 -23.04 -3.47
C SER A 133 -1.72 -23.50 -4.24
N PHE A 134 -1.23 -24.68 -3.90
CA PHE A 134 0.00 -25.20 -4.45
C PHE A 134 -0.13 -26.68 -4.87
N ASP A 135 0.43 -27.02 -6.03
CA ASP A 135 0.64 -28.41 -6.45
C ASP A 135 2.02 -28.87 -5.98
N SER A 136 2.05 -29.86 -5.09
CA SER A 136 3.26 -30.43 -4.46
C SER A 136 4.36 -30.89 -5.46
N ARG A 137 4.03 -30.97 -6.74
CA ARG A 137 4.97 -31.31 -7.82
C ARG A 137 5.86 -30.17 -8.28
N LYS A 138 5.62 -28.95 -7.81
CA LYS A 138 6.30 -27.71 -8.28
C LYS A 138 6.93 -26.93 -7.12
N LEU A 139 7.84 -27.53 -6.38
CA LEU A 139 8.41 -26.96 -5.16
C LEU A 139 9.05 -25.56 -5.36
N LEU A 140 9.80 -25.36 -6.44
CA LEU A 140 10.43 -24.07 -6.76
C LEU A 140 9.39 -22.96 -7.07
N ALA A 141 8.26 -23.33 -7.65
CA ALA A 141 7.18 -22.37 -7.90
C ALA A 141 6.51 -21.91 -6.60
N LYS A 142 6.46 -22.76 -5.57
CA LYS A 142 5.91 -22.40 -4.25
C LYS A 142 6.72 -21.31 -3.58
N GLU A 143 8.04 -21.42 -3.55
CA GLU A 143 8.90 -20.44 -2.88
C GLU A 143 8.78 -19.06 -3.55
N HIS A 144 8.80 -19.05 -4.88
CA HIS A 144 8.65 -17.80 -5.63
C HIS A 144 7.26 -17.15 -5.43
N GLU A 145 6.18 -17.94 -5.44
CA GLU A 145 4.83 -17.45 -5.19
C GLU A 145 4.71 -16.87 -3.78
N ARG A 146 5.27 -17.55 -2.77
CA ARG A 146 5.30 -17.06 -1.39
C ARG A 146 6.06 -15.73 -1.27
N GLU A 147 7.20 -15.58 -1.95
CA GLU A 147 7.99 -14.35 -1.96
C GLU A 147 7.19 -13.19 -2.57
N VAL A 148 6.60 -13.37 -3.74
CA VAL A 148 5.75 -12.38 -4.40
C VAL A 148 4.55 -11.98 -3.53
N LEU A 149 3.92 -12.95 -2.87
CA LEU A 149 2.81 -12.67 -1.97
C LEU A 149 3.25 -11.92 -0.70
N SER A 150 4.42 -12.24 -0.15
CA SER A 150 5.01 -11.54 0.99
C SER A 150 5.27 -10.08 0.66
N GLU A 151 5.92 -9.80 -0.47
CA GLU A 151 6.17 -8.44 -0.96
C GLU A 151 4.87 -7.66 -1.17
N ALA A 152 3.85 -8.28 -1.77
CA ALA A 152 2.55 -7.66 -1.96
C ALA A 152 1.85 -7.34 -0.63
N LEU A 153 1.90 -8.25 0.35
CA LEU A 153 1.36 -8.02 1.70
C LEU A 153 2.10 -6.90 2.43
N ALA A 154 3.43 -6.84 2.29
CA ALA A 154 4.24 -5.75 2.84
C ALA A 154 3.80 -4.39 2.27
N GLY A 155 3.60 -4.28 0.96
CA GLY A 155 3.12 -3.07 0.30
C GLY A 155 1.72 -2.64 0.77
N ASP A 156 0.81 -3.59 0.95
CA ASP A 156 -0.53 -3.35 1.49
C ASP A 156 -0.45 -2.86 2.95
N LEU A 157 0.42 -3.48 3.79
CA LEU A 157 0.67 -3.05 5.17
C LEU A 157 1.28 -1.64 5.23
N VAL A 158 2.23 -1.32 4.35
CA VAL A 158 2.78 0.05 4.24
C VAL A 158 1.65 1.04 3.96
N THR A 159 0.76 0.74 3.02
CA THR A 159 -0.38 1.60 2.70
C THR A 159 -1.30 1.79 3.90
N LEU A 160 -1.57 0.73 4.65
CA LEU A 160 -2.40 0.78 5.85
C LEU A 160 -1.75 1.62 6.96
N VAL A 161 -0.47 1.40 7.24
CA VAL A 161 0.29 2.16 8.25
C VAL A 161 0.42 3.62 7.83
N MET A 162 0.69 3.93 6.57
CA MET A 162 0.75 5.31 6.07
C MET A 162 -0.57 6.06 6.24
N ARG A 163 -1.71 5.40 6.02
CA ARG A 163 -3.03 5.99 6.32
C ARG A 163 -3.21 6.25 7.81
N ARG A 164 -2.75 5.33 8.67
CA ARG A 164 -2.81 5.51 10.13
C ARG A 164 -1.93 6.67 10.58
N LEU A 165 -0.72 6.80 10.01
CA LEU A 165 0.19 7.92 10.26
C LEU A 165 -0.38 9.27 9.78
N SER A 166 -1.16 9.29 8.70
CA SER A 166 -1.80 10.52 8.21
C SER A 166 -2.96 11.00 9.10
N ALA A 167 -3.42 10.16 10.03
CA ALA A 167 -4.50 10.46 10.97
C ALA A 167 -4.00 10.83 12.39
N LEU A 168 -2.66 10.99 12.59
CA LEU A 168 -2.07 11.52 13.82
C LEU A 168 -2.27 13.02 13.90
#